data_1a70934686f5e705e26ec80d3f5a4529
#
_entry.id   1a70934686f5e705e26ec80d3f5a4529
#
_cell.length_a   1.000
_cell.length_b   1.000
_cell.length_c   1.000
_cell.angle_alpha   90.00
_cell.angle_beta   90.00
_cell.angle_gamma   90.00
#
_symmetry.space_group_name_H-M   'P 1'
#
loop_
_entity.id
_entity.type
_entity.pdbx_description
1 polymer ?
#
loop_
_entity_poly.entity_id
_entity_poly.type
_entity_poly.pdbx_seq_one_letter_code
_entity_poly.pdbx_strand_id
1 'polypeptide(L)'
;EEGQNIAVFEVPTSAFRETMLKAMGKQLQEAMATVWGQIPHVKWVYRDMVTNNANSGQVSVFSGKPSIPSISQPIAQLTPVAKPTNFESHLIEAYTFDSYCEGISNRAAVNMARAMAENPDAQTFNPFFLYGPSGVGKTHLVNAVGNAVRAQFPERRVLFVSARNFQVQYADAAMADRNNRNSTAINSFIHFYQSIDMLIIDDFQEISGEKTLKAFFHIFNHLHANGRKMLFTCDRSPAELKGLEDRILSRLRWGITLPLEQPDRTLRKDIILCKLRRDKVEGFPMEVVDYLAEVVSENARELYGMVNSIMAESMKTSDTQITIEMAQRVVPRIVNQARKELSFCEILEMVCENYGVKAKDVCSKSRKGNIASVRHIVCYLGQKFTEVSLSQIGRELGGRDHSTILHSCKKIER
;
A
#
# COMPACT_ATOMS: atom_id res chain seq x y z
N GLU A 1 2.64 -24.57 -33.54
CA GLU A 1 3.56 -25.42 -34.33
C GLU A 1 4.06 -26.52 -33.42
N GLU A 2 3.72 -27.75 -33.75
CA GLU A 2 4.07 -28.95 -33.00
C GLU A 2 5.59 -29.11 -32.98
N GLY A 3 6.20 -29.06 -31.79
CA GLY A 3 7.56 -29.48 -31.55
C GLY A 3 8.53 -28.47 -30.94
N GLN A 4 8.16 -27.22 -30.73
CA GLN A 4 9.03 -26.26 -30.02
C GLN A 4 8.29 -25.67 -28.81
N ASN A 5 8.87 -25.85 -27.59
CA ASN A 5 8.39 -25.21 -26.39
C ASN A 5 8.67 -23.70 -26.46
N ILE A 6 7.72 -22.92 -26.98
CA ILE A 6 7.83 -21.47 -27.12
C ILE A 6 6.84 -20.82 -26.15
N ALA A 7 7.33 -20.03 -25.21
CA ALA A 7 6.52 -19.15 -24.40
C ALA A 7 6.40 -17.78 -25.06
N VAL A 8 5.17 -17.31 -25.33
CA VAL A 8 4.92 -16.01 -25.94
C VAL A 8 4.46 -15.03 -24.85
N PHE A 9 5.20 -13.95 -24.67
CA PHE A 9 4.85 -12.85 -23.77
C PHE A 9 4.46 -11.62 -24.57
N GLU A 10 3.25 -11.11 -24.34
CA GLU A 10 2.81 -9.83 -24.87
C GLU A 10 3.19 -8.72 -23.88
N VAL A 11 3.94 -7.72 -24.37
CA VAL A 11 4.41 -6.60 -23.56
C VAL A 11 4.11 -5.28 -24.25
N PRO A 12 3.85 -4.19 -23.50
CA PRO A 12 3.50 -2.90 -24.09
C PRO A 12 4.63 -2.33 -24.96
N THR A 13 5.87 -2.37 -24.49
CA THR A 13 7.02 -1.78 -25.18
C THR A 13 8.32 -2.58 -24.95
N SER A 14 9.36 -2.30 -25.78
CA SER A 14 10.70 -2.90 -25.58
C SER A 14 11.35 -2.47 -24.25
N ALA A 15 11.14 -1.23 -23.83
CA ALA A 15 11.63 -0.70 -22.56
C ALA A 15 10.99 -1.44 -21.36
N PHE A 16 9.71 -1.78 -21.45
CA PHE A 16 9.02 -2.61 -20.45
C PHE A 16 9.67 -3.97 -20.32
N ARG A 17 9.95 -4.66 -21.44
CA ARG A 17 10.66 -5.94 -21.47
C ARG A 17 12.00 -5.87 -20.73
N GLU A 18 12.83 -4.85 -21.06
CA GLU A 18 14.16 -4.72 -20.44
C GLU A 18 14.09 -4.50 -18.95
N THR A 19 13.19 -3.64 -18.49
CA THR A 19 12.99 -3.37 -17.06
C THR A 19 12.48 -4.61 -16.33
N MET A 20 11.53 -5.33 -16.92
CA MET A 20 10.99 -6.56 -16.37
C MET A 20 12.08 -7.66 -16.29
N LEU A 21 12.90 -7.81 -17.33
CA LEU A 21 13.98 -8.78 -17.31
C LEU A 21 15.08 -8.46 -16.28
N LYS A 22 15.39 -7.17 -16.07
CA LYS A 22 16.29 -6.73 -15.00
C LYS A 22 15.72 -7.01 -13.62
N ALA A 23 14.45 -6.66 -13.40
CA ALA A 23 13.80 -6.76 -12.09
C ALA A 23 13.43 -8.19 -11.70
N MET A 24 12.99 -9.02 -12.64
CA MET A 24 12.38 -10.33 -12.37
C MET A 24 12.89 -11.45 -13.30
N GLY A 25 13.92 -11.22 -14.10
CA GLY A 25 14.37 -12.15 -15.14
C GLY A 25 14.74 -13.53 -14.60
N LYS A 26 15.45 -13.61 -13.47
CA LYS A 26 15.80 -14.89 -12.82
C LYS A 26 14.56 -15.63 -12.31
N GLN A 27 13.66 -14.94 -11.64
CA GLN A 27 12.44 -15.52 -11.11
C GLN A 27 11.49 -16.02 -12.22
N LEU A 28 11.43 -15.27 -13.33
CA LEU A 28 10.69 -15.68 -14.51
C LEU A 28 11.27 -16.96 -15.13
N GLN A 29 12.60 -17.06 -15.22
CA GLN A 29 13.28 -18.26 -15.69
C GLN A 29 13.05 -19.46 -14.75
N GLU A 30 13.15 -19.27 -13.44
CA GLU A 30 12.91 -20.31 -12.43
C GLU A 30 11.45 -20.79 -12.47
N ALA A 31 10.49 -19.86 -12.59
CA ALA A 31 9.08 -20.20 -12.71
C ALA A 31 8.79 -20.98 -14.01
N MET A 32 9.37 -20.55 -15.13
CA MET A 32 9.24 -21.28 -16.41
C MET A 32 9.85 -22.67 -16.33
N ALA A 33 11.04 -22.81 -15.72
CA ALA A 33 11.68 -24.12 -15.53
C ALA A 33 10.84 -25.04 -14.64
N THR A 34 10.18 -24.49 -13.61
CA THR A 34 9.30 -25.26 -12.70
C THR A 34 8.06 -25.76 -13.41
N VAL A 35 7.45 -24.92 -14.27
CA VAL A 35 6.18 -25.26 -14.96
C VAL A 35 6.39 -26.19 -16.15
N TRP A 36 7.47 -25.98 -16.94
CA TRP A 36 7.72 -26.74 -18.18
C TRP A 36 8.85 -27.76 -18.09
N GLY A 37 9.51 -27.89 -16.92
CA GLY A 37 10.63 -28.81 -16.72
C GLY A 37 11.93 -28.40 -17.44
N GLN A 38 11.87 -27.39 -18.30
CA GLN A 38 12.98 -26.78 -19.03
C GLN A 38 12.65 -25.33 -19.37
N ILE A 39 13.68 -24.51 -19.62
CA ILE A 39 13.48 -23.12 -20.00
C ILE A 39 13.03 -23.07 -21.47
N PRO A 40 11.78 -22.64 -21.78
CA PRO A 40 11.29 -22.57 -23.16
C PRO A 40 11.95 -21.41 -23.92
N HIS A 41 11.92 -21.47 -25.26
CA HIS A 41 12.25 -20.31 -26.08
C HIS A 41 11.21 -19.20 -25.85
N VAL A 42 11.67 -18.01 -25.45
CA VAL A 42 10.78 -16.88 -25.13
C VAL A 42 10.66 -15.96 -26.34
N LYS A 43 9.43 -15.80 -26.83
CA LYS A 43 9.07 -14.85 -27.90
C LYS A 43 8.33 -13.65 -27.29
N TRP A 44 8.83 -12.46 -27.56
CA TRP A 44 8.22 -11.21 -27.09
C TRP A 44 7.40 -10.57 -28.19
N VAL A 45 6.14 -10.25 -27.92
CA VAL A 45 5.23 -9.55 -28.83
C VAL A 45 4.89 -8.18 -28.24
N TYR A 46 5.02 -7.13 -29.05
CA TYR A 46 4.76 -5.75 -28.61
C TYR A 46 3.35 -5.33 -29.05
N ARG A 47 2.58 -4.74 -28.14
CA ARG A 47 1.17 -4.37 -28.35
C ARG A 47 1.01 -3.32 -29.46
N ASP A 48 1.98 -2.42 -29.65
CA ASP A 48 1.93 -1.38 -30.68
C ASP A 48 2.10 -1.91 -32.13
N MET A 49 2.51 -3.18 -32.29
CA MET A 49 2.60 -3.81 -33.63
C MET A 49 1.32 -4.52 -34.07
N VAL A 50 0.36 -4.72 -33.17
CA VAL A 50 -0.87 -5.50 -33.45
C VAL A 50 -1.98 -4.62 -34.04
N THR A 51 -1.93 -3.30 -33.87
CA THR A 51 -3.00 -2.38 -34.31
C THR A 51 -2.88 -1.87 -35.74
N ASN A 52 -1.78 -2.16 -36.49
CA ASN A 52 -1.55 -1.61 -37.82
C ASN A 52 -1.38 -2.63 -38.98
N ASN A 53 -1.76 -3.90 -38.81
CA ASN A 53 -1.67 -4.87 -39.90
C ASN A 53 -3.00 -5.58 -40.21
N ALA A 54 -4.00 -4.79 -40.60
CA ALA A 54 -5.12 -5.28 -41.39
C ALA A 54 -5.04 -4.67 -42.82
N ASN A 55 -3.91 -4.78 -43.48
CA ASN A 55 -3.79 -4.78 -44.96
C ASN A 55 -2.32 -4.76 -45.37
N SER A 56 -1.98 -5.69 -46.22
CA SER A 56 -0.75 -5.85 -47.02
C SER A 56 0.36 -6.73 -46.43
N GLY A 57 0.44 -7.92 -46.99
CA GLY A 57 1.65 -8.74 -46.92
C GLY A 57 2.78 -8.13 -47.70
N GLN A 58 3.90 -7.94 -47.07
CA GLN A 58 5.23 -8.09 -47.66
C GLN A 58 6.28 -7.98 -46.52
N VAL A 59 7.05 -9.05 -46.36
CA VAL A 59 8.24 -9.09 -45.52
C VAL A 59 9.37 -8.40 -46.28
N SER A 60 9.90 -7.29 -45.79
CA SER A 60 11.19 -6.75 -46.23
C SER A 60 12.20 -6.82 -45.10
N VAL A 61 13.22 -7.66 -45.34
CA VAL A 61 14.44 -7.74 -44.56
C VAL A 61 15.30 -6.53 -44.86
N PHE A 62 15.53 -5.65 -43.91
CA PHE A 62 16.51 -4.58 -44.03
C PHE A 62 17.74 -4.89 -43.24
N SER A 63 18.80 -5.29 -43.94
CA SER A 63 20.19 -5.23 -43.48
C SER A 63 20.76 -3.85 -43.94
N GLY A 64 20.99 -2.96 -42.98
CA GLY A 64 21.64 -1.68 -43.23
C GLY A 64 22.39 -1.21 -41.99
N LYS A 65 23.73 -1.20 -42.07
CA LYS A 65 24.60 -0.55 -41.08
C LYS A 65 24.36 0.96 -41.11
N PRO A 66 24.14 1.65 -39.98
CA PRO A 66 24.18 3.10 -39.98
C PRO A 66 25.61 3.63 -39.88
N SER A 67 26.02 4.40 -40.85
CA SER A 67 27.19 5.29 -40.81
C SER A 67 26.92 6.49 -39.91
N ILE A 68 27.86 6.77 -39.02
CA ILE A 68 27.86 7.90 -38.10
C ILE A 68 28.36 9.16 -38.84
N PRO A 69 27.63 10.27 -38.87
CA PRO A 69 28.22 11.57 -39.23
C PRO A 69 28.84 12.20 -37.98
N SER A 70 30.13 12.47 -38.06
CA SER A 70 30.86 13.29 -37.08
C SER A 70 30.42 14.75 -37.23
N ILE A 71 29.81 15.31 -36.21
CA ILE A 71 29.65 16.76 -36.04
C ILE A 71 30.35 17.17 -34.76
N SER A 72 31.55 17.75 -34.94
CA SER A 72 32.28 18.52 -33.92
C SER A 72 31.65 19.90 -33.84
N GLN A 73 30.92 20.18 -32.77
CA GLN A 73 30.64 21.53 -32.31
C GLN A 73 31.07 21.69 -30.84
N PRO A 74 31.61 22.85 -30.43
CA PRO A 74 32.25 23.05 -29.17
C PRO A 74 31.22 23.06 -28.02
N ILE A 75 31.58 22.38 -26.94
CA ILE A 75 30.85 22.34 -25.69
C ILE A 75 30.70 23.76 -25.14
N ALA A 76 29.49 24.31 -25.22
CA ALA A 76 29.12 25.51 -24.49
C ALA A 76 29.24 25.22 -22.98
N GLN A 77 29.96 26.08 -22.29
CA GLN A 77 30.17 26.04 -20.86
C GLN A 77 28.82 25.97 -20.15
N LEU A 78 28.58 24.89 -19.44
CA LEU A 78 27.46 24.75 -18.51
C LEU A 78 27.63 25.80 -17.40
N THR A 79 26.73 26.76 -17.37
CA THR A 79 26.54 27.67 -16.23
C THR A 79 26.26 26.84 -14.96
N PRO A 80 26.78 27.25 -13.79
CA PRO A 80 26.55 26.50 -12.55
C PRO A 80 25.04 26.44 -12.26
N VAL A 81 24.54 25.23 -12.14
CA VAL A 81 23.16 24.95 -11.73
C VAL A 81 22.88 25.66 -10.41
N ALA A 82 21.83 26.45 -10.39
CA ALA A 82 21.35 27.12 -9.20
C ALA A 82 21.12 26.08 -8.08
N LYS A 83 21.63 26.40 -6.87
CA LYS A 83 21.38 25.58 -5.67
C LYS A 83 19.88 25.35 -5.51
N PRO A 84 19.47 24.13 -5.09
CA PRO A 84 18.07 23.81 -4.95
C PRO A 84 17.38 24.82 -4.03
N THR A 85 16.31 25.40 -4.53
CA THR A 85 15.35 26.15 -3.72
C THR A 85 14.88 25.25 -2.58
N ASN A 86 14.70 25.80 -1.39
CA ASN A 86 14.19 25.11 -0.19
C ASN A 86 12.80 24.51 -0.46
N PHE A 87 12.76 23.36 -1.16
CA PHE A 87 11.53 22.61 -1.42
C PHE A 87 11.35 21.58 -0.30
N GLU A 88 10.28 21.75 0.50
CA GLU A 88 9.94 20.82 1.56
C GLU A 88 9.32 19.57 0.97
N SER A 89 10.05 18.48 1.00
CA SER A 89 9.62 17.19 0.45
C SER A 89 8.64 16.42 1.35
N HIS A 90 8.58 16.76 2.63
CA HIS A 90 7.84 16.04 3.70
C HIS A 90 8.15 14.52 3.79
N LEU A 91 9.26 14.08 3.20
CA LEU A 91 9.73 12.70 3.29
C LEU A 91 10.20 12.41 4.71
N ILE A 92 9.94 11.19 5.17
CA ILE A 92 10.45 10.68 6.44
C ILE A 92 11.88 10.18 6.20
N GLU A 93 12.88 10.94 6.63
CA GLU A 93 14.31 10.66 6.36
C GLU A 93 14.76 9.29 6.87
N ALA A 94 14.20 8.80 7.99
CA ALA A 94 14.51 7.48 8.54
C ALA A 94 14.04 6.31 7.68
N TYR A 95 13.17 6.55 6.70
CA TYR A 95 12.61 5.52 5.84
C TYR A 95 13.42 5.40 4.56
N THR A 96 14.45 4.55 4.61
CA THR A 96 15.37 4.27 3.51
C THR A 96 15.29 2.80 3.11
N PHE A 97 15.87 2.44 1.96
CA PHE A 97 16.01 1.03 1.57
C PHE A 97 16.90 0.24 2.53
N ASP A 98 17.89 0.88 3.16
CA ASP A 98 18.77 0.22 4.12
C ASP A 98 18.07 -0.09 5.45
N SER A 99 17.07 0.73 5.81
CA SER A 99 16.24 0.50 7.00
C SER A 99 15.01 -0.37 6.71
N TYR A 100 14.77 -0.75 5.45
CA TYR A 100 13.65 -1.59 5.04
C TYR A 100 14.05 -3.07 5.08
N CYS A 101 13.30 -3.89 5.84
CA CYS A 101 13.55 -5.32 5.88
C CYS A 101 12.96 -6.01 4.65
N GLU A 102 13.82 -6.64 3.86
CA GLU A 102 13.42 -7.39 2.66
C GLU A 102 13.28 -8.87 2.98
N GLY A 103 12.19 -9.49 2.52
CA GLY A 103 11.88 -10.91 2.63
C GLY A 103 11.20 -11.44 1.38
N ILE A 104 10.79 -12.70 1.40
CA ILE A 104 10.15 -13.35 0.24
C ILE A 104 8.83 -12.65 -0.10
N SER A 105 8.01 -12.32 0.90
CA SER A 105 6.68 -11.74 0.74
C SER A 105 6.67 -10.31 0.16
N ASN A 106 7.77 -9.55 0.28
CA ASN A 106 7.83 -8.16 -0.19
C ASN A 106 8.88 -7.91 -1.29
N ARG A 107 9.67 -8.92 -1.66
CA ARG A 107 10.81 -8.80 -2.59
C ARG A 107 10.43 -8.19 -3.94
N ALA A 108 9.29 -8.59 -4.50
CA ALA A 108 8.84 -8.07 -5.80
C ALA A 108 8.58 -6.55 -5.73
N ALA A 109 7.92 -6.08 -4.66
CA ALA A 109 7.65 -4.67 -4.45
C ALA A 109 8.94 -3.88 -4.20
N VAL A 110 9.88 -4.43 -3.42
CA VAL A 110 11.18 -3.80 -3.12
C VAL A 110 12.03 -3.67 -4.38
N ASN A 111 12.14 -4.73 -5.20
CA ASN A 111 12.90 -4.70 -6.44
C ASN A 111 12.33 -3.66 -7.42
N MET A 112 11.00 -3.58 -7.53
CA MET A 112 10.36 -2.59 -8.38
C MET A 112 10.59 -1.16 -7.85
N ALA A 113 10.49 -0.98 -6.54
CA ALA A 113 10.76 0.31 -5.89
C ALA A 113 12.21 0.77 -6.13
N ARG A 114 13.19 -0.13 -6.02
CA ARG A 114 14.61 0.16 -6.34
C ARG A 114 14.79 0.54 -7.81
N ALA A 115 14.23 -0.24 -8.73
CA ALA A 115 14.29 0.06 -10.17
C ALA A 115 13.69 1.44 -10.51
N MET A 116 12.64 1.85 -9.82
CA MET A 116 12.05 3.18 -9.99
C MET A 116 12.93 4.30 -9.42
N ALA A 117 13.61 4.04 -8.31
CA ALA A 117 14.52 5.02 -7.71
C ALA A 117 15.77 5.22 -8.59
N GLU A 118 16.28 4.15 -9.20
CA GLU A 118 17.42 4.19 -10.12
C GLU A 118 17.11 4.91 -11.45
N ASN A 119 15.89 4.74 -11.96
CA ASN A 119 15.46 5.31 -13.24
C ASN A 119 14.13 6.07 -13.11
N PRO A 120 14.14 7.25 -12.48
CA PRO A 120 12.90 8.00 -12.24
C PRO A 120 12.28 8.57 -13.52
N ASP A 121 12.99 8.63 -14.64
CA ASP A 121 12.48 9.10 -15.94
C ASP A 121 11.84 8.00 -16.80
N ALA A 122 12.06 6.73 -16.46
CA ALA A 122 11.47 5.65 -17.21
C ALA A 122 9.93 5.73 -17.15
N GLN A 123 9.26 5.86 -18.29
CA GLN A 123 7.78 5.94 -18.36
C GLN A 123 7.08 4.64 -17.93
N THR A 124 7.83 3.56 -17.91
CA THR A 124 7.40 2.24 -17.48
C THR A 124 7.00 2.29 -16.00
N PHE A 125 5.89 1.63 -15.64
CA PHE A 125 5.41 1.52 -14.25
C PHE A 125 4.93 2.86 -13.62
N ASN A 126 4.35 3.74 -14.40
CA ASN A 126 3.78 4.99 -13.90
C ASN A 126 2.26 5.04 -14.16
N PRO A 127 1.43 5.12 -13.10
CA PRO A 127 1.78 5.19 -11.68
C PRO A 127 2.24 3.86 -11.07
N PHE A 128 2.93 3.93 -9.92
CA PHE A 128 3.20 2.80 -9.05
C PHE A 128 2.16 2.77 -7.93
N PHE A 129 1.33 1.74 -7.92
CA PHE A 129 0.29 1.57 -6.92
C PHE A 129 0.62 0.38 -6.01
N LEU A 130 0.91 0.67 -4.74
CA LEU A 130 1.26 -0.31 -3.72
C LEU A 130 0.10 -0.49 -2.75
N TYR A 131 -0.45 -1.69 -2.65
CA TYR A 131 -1.57 -1.94 -1.76
C TYR A 131 -1.33 -3.12 -0.82
N GLY A 132 -2.08 -3.16 0.28
CA GLY A 132 -2.01 -4.25 1.26
C GLY A 132 -2.45 -3.79 2.64
N PRO A 133 -2.55 -4.71 3.61
CA PRO A 133 -3.03 -4.42 4.95
C PRO A 133 -2.28 -3.29 5.63
N SER A 134 -2.86 -2.74 6.71
CA SER A 134 -2.16 -1.72 7.51
C SER A 134 -0.91 -2.31 8.16
N GLY A 135 0.16 -1.51 8.28
CA GLY A 135 1.36 -1.87 9.00
C GLY A 135 2.32 -2.84 8.30
N VAL A 136 2.12 -3.18 7.00
CA VAL A 136 3.03 -4.06 6.23
C VAL A 136 4.25 -3.33 5.64
N GLY A 137 4.36 -2.01 5.82
CA GLY A 137 5.54 -1.25 5.36
C GLY A 137 5.35 -0.44 4.07
N LYS A 138 4.10 -0.20 3.60
CA LYS A 138 3.81 0.58 2.39
C LYS A 138 4.42 1.98 2.44
N THR A 139 4.09 2.75 3.48
CA THR A 139 4.59 4.11 3.70
C THR A 139 6.11 4.15 3.76
N HIS A 140 6.74 3.16 4.40
CA HIS A 140 8.20 3.06 4.46
C HIS A 140 8.79 2.90 3.06
N LEU A 141 8.27 1.95 2.27
CA LEU A 141 8.81 1.64 0.95
C LEU A 141 8.71 2.83 -0.02
N VAL A 142 7.58 3.55 -0.05
CA VAL A 142 7.43 4.71 -0.94
C VAL A 142 8.29 5.90 -0.48
N ASN A 143 8.50 6.08 0.83
CA ASN A 143 9.46 7.06 1.33
C ASN A 143 10.90 6.68 0.99
N ALA A 144 11.25 5.39 1.03
CA ALA A 144 12.59 4.91 0.62
C ALA A 144 12.87 5.24 -0.85
N VAL A 145 11.88 5.08 -1.73
CA VAL A 145 12.00 5.53 -3.13
C VAL A 145 12.23 7.04 -3.20
N GLY A 146 11.40 7.83 -2.52
CA GLY A 146 11.53 9.29 -2.52
C GLY A 146 12.88 9.78 -1.99
N ASN A 147 13.37 9.21 -0.90
CA ASN A 147 14.67 9.54 -0.31
C ASN A 147 15.83 9.15 -1.25
N ALA A 148 15.77 7.98 -1.89
CA ALA A 148 16.79 7.56 -2.84
C ALA A 148 16.84 8.46 -4.09
N VAL A 149 15.67 8.82 -4.64
CA VAL A 149 15.59 9.76 -5.79
C VAL A 149 16.13 11.12 -5.41
N ARG A 150 15.77 11.65 -4.23
CA ARG A 150 16.25 12.95 -3.75
C ARG A 150 17.77 12.96 -3.50
N ALA A 151 18.31 11.84 -3.00
CA ALA A 151 19.75 11.72 -2.79
C ALA A 151 20.52 11.66 -4.11
N GLN A 152 19.99 10.98 -5.12
CA GLN A 152 20.63 10.82 -6.42
C GLN A 152 20.39 12.02 -7.37
N PHE A 153 19.23 12.67 -7.26
CA PHE A 153 18.79 13.79 -8.10
C PHE A 153 18.28 14.96 -7.23
N PRO A 154 19.19 15.72 -6.60
CA PRO A 154 18.82 16.78 -5.63
C PRO A 154 18.00 17.93 -6.22
N GLU A 155 18.05 18.13 -7.54
CA GLU A 155 17.28 19.14 -8.26
C GLU A 155 15.81 18.79 -8.41
N ARG A 156 15.42 17.52 -8.21
CA ARG A 156 14.04 17.07 -8.41
C ARG A 156 13.17 17.42 -7.22
N ARG A 157 11.97 17.87 -7.54
CA ARG A 157 10.91 18.12 -6.58
C ARG A 157 10.18 16.83 -6.26
N VAL A 158 10.61 16.14 -5.21
CA VAL A 158 9.95 14.94 -4.69
C VAL A 158 9.05 15.36 -3.53
N LEU A 159 7.75 15.14 -3.65
CA LEU A 159 6.75 15.48 -2.63
C LEU A 159 6.09 14.21 -2.08
N PHE A 160 6.15 14.05 -0.77
CA PHE A 160 5.34 13.09 -0.02
C PHE A 160 4.17 13.79 0.65
N VAL A 161 2.96 13.28 0.50
CA VAL A 161 1.76 13.82 1.13
C VAL A 161 0.81 12.67 1.48
N SER A 162 0.18 12.70 2.66
CA SER A 162 -0.95 11.82 2.92
C SER A 162 -2.18 12.29 2.16
N ALA A 163 -3.04 11.35 1.76
CA ALA A 163 -4.30 11.65 1.10
C ALA A 163 -5.17 12.63 1.90
N ARG A 164 -5.16 12.47 3.23
CA ARG A 164 -5.83 13.39 4.16
C ARG A 164 -5.29 14.81 4.08
N ASN A 165 -3.95 14.97 4.10
CA ASN A 165 -3.34 16.30 4.01
C ASN A 165 -3.58 16.94 2.64
N PHE A 166 -3.55 16.16 1.55
CA PHE A 166 -3.94 16.62 0.22
C PHE A 166 -5.37 17.17 0.22
N GLN A 167 -6.30 16.48 0.87
CA GLN A 167 -7.70 16.90 0.98
C GLN A 167 -7.86 18.16 1.82
N VAL A 168 -7.13 18.28 2.94
CA VAL A 168 -7.15 19.48 3.81
C VAL A 168 -6.63 20.70 3.03
N GLN A 169 -5.49 20.58 2.37
CA GLN A 169 -4.91 21.66 1.56
C GLN A 169 -5.86 22.12 0.44
N TYR A 170 -6.56 21.18 -0.21
CA TYR A 170 -7.57 21.52 -1.20
C TYR A 170 -8.77 22.24 -0.58
N ALA A 171 -9.24 21.80 0.60
CA ALA A 171 -10.34 22.42 1.30
C ALA A 171 -10.00 23.85 1.73
N ASP A 172 -8.79 24.09 2.23
CA ASP A 172 -8.30 25.41 2.60
C ASP A 172 -8.23 26.35 1.39
N ALA A 173 -7.74 25.88 0.27
CA ALA A 173 -7.73 26.63 -0.99
C ALA A 173 -9.16 26.96 -1.47
N ALA A 174 -10.09 26.02 -1.35
CA ALA A 174 -11.48 26.22 -1.70
C ALA A 174 -12.22 27.19 -0.77
N MET A 175 -11.85 27.22 0.51
CA MET A 175 -12.36 28.21 1.48
C MET A 175 -11.81 29.60 1.18
N ALA A 176 -10.54 29.74 0.85
CA ALA A 176 -9.93 31.00 0.47
C ALA A 176 -10.62 31.59 -0.79
N ASP A 177 -10.90 30.79 -1.81
CA ASP A 177 -11.61 31.24 -3.02
C ASP A 177 -13.07 31.63 -2.74
N ARG A 178 -13.75 31.00 -1.77
CA ARG A 178 -15.08 31.41 -1.35
C ARG A 178 -15.12 32.76 -0.67
N ASN A 179 -14.12 33.01 0.17
CA ASN A 179 -14.04 34.22 0.99
C ASN A 179 -13.57 35.44 0.19
N ASN A 180 -12.83 35.21 -0.89
CA ASN A 180 -12.31 36.28 -1.75
C ASN A 180 -12.55 35.92 -3.22
N ARG A 181 -13.47 36.66 -3.88
CA ARG A 181 -13.83 36.46 -5.29
C ARG A 181 -12.67 36.60 -6.29
N ASN A 182 -11.61 37.31 -5.90
CA ASN A 182 -10.39 37.49 -6.69
C ASN A 182 -9.29 36.48 -6.32
N SER A 183 -9.57 35.53 -5.41
CA SER A 183 -8.60 34.51 -5.02
C SER A 183 -8.39 33.51 -6.18
N THR A 184 -7.14 33.07 -6.30
CA THR A 184 -6.71 32.02 -7.23
C THR A 184 -6.13 30.83 -6.47
N ALA A 185 -6.57 30.62 -5.22
CA ALA A 185 -5.96 29.66 -4.32
C ALA A 185 -6.09 28.22 -4.83
N ILE A 186 -7.25 27.83 -5.40
CA ILE A 186 -7.42 26.51 -6.03
C ILE A 186 -6.47 26.35 -7.23
N ASN A 187 -6.35 27.37 -8.07
CA ASN A 187 -5.43 27.31 -9.21
C ASN A 187 -3.97 27.20 -8.72
N SER A 188 -3.60 27.98 -7.71
CA SER A 188 -2.26 27.92 -7.11
C SER A 188 -1.98 26.54 -6.52
N PHE A 189 -2.94 25.91 -5.84
CA PHE A 189 -2.88 24.54 -5.35
C PHE A 189 -2.62 23.56 -6.50
N ILE A 190 -3.42 23.63 -7.56
CA ILE A 190 -3.27 22.75 -8.74
C ILE A 190 -1.89 22.95 -9.38
N HIS A 191 -1.46 24.19 -9.62
CA HIS A 191 -0.17 24.49 -10.21
C HIS A 191 1.01 24.04 -9.36
N PHE A 192 0.90 24.15 -8.00
CA PHE A 192 1.91 23.63 -7.09
C PHE A 192 2.11 22.12 -7.33
N TYR A 193 1.05 21.32 -7.28
CA TYR A 193 1.13 19.89 -7.49
C TYR A 193 1.57 19.51 -8.92
N GLN A 194 1.19 20.29 -9.93
CA GLN A 194 1.62 20.10 -11.32
C GLN A 194 3.12 20.38 -11.54
N SER A 195 3.76 21.15 -10.65
CA SER A 195 5.18 21.47 -10.70
C SER A 195 6.09 20.38 -10.11
N ILE A 196 5.52 19.30 -9.55
CA ILE A 196 6.24 18.22 -8.89
C ILE A 196 6.81 17.22 -9.90
N ASP A 197 8.04 16.76 -9.68
CA ASP A 197 8.69 15.75 -10.52
C ASP A 197 8.35 14.32 -10.10
N MET A 198 8.20 14.08 -8.78
CA MET A 198 7.74 12.82 -8.21
C MET A 198 6.73 13.08 -7.10
N LEU A 199 5.49 12.66 -7.30
CA LEU A 199 4.40 12.78 -6.34
C LEU A 199 4.13 11.44 -5.66
N ILE A 200 4.21 11.43 -4.33
CA ILE A 200 3.89 10.27 -3.48
C ILE A 200 2.66 10.61 -2.65
N ILE A 201 1.57 9.86 -2.84
CA ILE A 201 0.34 10.00 -2.03
C ILE A 201 0.16 8.74 -1.20
N ASP A 202 0.24 8.90 0.12
CA ASP A 202 0.05 7.81 1.08
C ASP A 202 -1.41 7.71 1.51
N ASP A 203 -1.88 6.46 1.74
CA ASP A 203 -3.24 6.14 2.17
C ASP A 203 -4.32 6.70 1.24
N PHE A 204 -4.20 6.41 -0.05
CA PHE A 204 -5.08 6.92 -1.12
C PHE A 204 -6.57 6.68 -0.88
N GLN A 205 -6.95 5.63 -0.14
CA GLN A 205 -8.32 5.33 0.24
C GLN A 205 -8.99 6.46 1.06
N GLU A 206 -8.24 7.35 1.67
CA GLU A 206 -8.76 8.46 2.45
C GLU A 206 -9.21 9.66 1.58
N ILE A 207 -8.83 9.70 0.29
CA ILE A 207 -9.31 10.76 -0.60
C ILE A 207 -10.81 10.60 -0.83
N SER A 208 -11.55 11.63 -0.47
CA SER A 208 -13.00 11.68 -0.61
C SER A 208 -13.48 13.04 -1.13
N GLY A 209 -14.73 13.08 -1.59
CA GLY A 209 -15.35 14.30 -2.11
C GLY A 209 -15.09 14.54 -3.60
N GLU A 210 -16.17 14.71 -4.35
CA GLU A 210 -16.17 14.86 -5.82
C GLU A 210 -15.24 15.97 -6.32
N LYS A 211 -15.19 17.11 -5.63
CA LYS A 211 -14.37 18.26 -6.03
C LYS A 211 -12.88 18.00 -5.83
N THR A 212 -12.51 17.35 -4.71
CA THR A 212 -11.13 16.95 -4.42
C THR A 212 -10.64 15.92 -5.45
N LEU A 213 -11.48 14.93 -5.77
CA LEU A 213 -11.19 13.91 -6.79
C LEU A 213 -11.04 14.53 -8.18
N LYS A 214 -11.84 15.54 -8.54
CA LYS A 214 -11.68 16.29 -9.79
C LYS A 214 -10.34 17.04 -9.84
N ALA A 215 -9.94 17.70 -8.74
CA ALA A 215 -8.64 18.38 -8.66
C ALA A 215 -7.50 17.37 -8.78
N PHE A 216 -7.56 16.24 -8.05
CA PHE A 216 -6.60 15.15 -8.18
C PHE A 216 -6.51 14.65 -9.63
N PHE A 217 -7.62 14.44 -10.30
CA PHE A 217 -7.66 14.00 -11.68
C PHE A 217 -6.96 14.96 -12.65
N HIS A 218 -7.13 16.28 -12.48
CA HIS A 218 -6.43 17.28 -13.26
C HIS A 218 -4.92 17.24 -13.02
N ILE A 219 -4.51 17.12 -11.76
CA ILE A 219 -3.09 16.98 -11.39
C ILE A 219 -2.50 15.70 -11.97
N PHE A 220 -3.18 14.56 -11.79
CA PHE A 220 -2.76 13.27 -12.33
C PHE A 220 -2.52 13.32 -13.85
N ASN A 221 -3.49 13.84 -14.62
CA ASN A 221 -3.35 13.92 -16.06
C ASN A 221 -2.16 14.77 -16.48
N HIS A 222 -1.95 15.90 -15.81
CA HIS A 222 -0.81 16.79 -16.09
C HIS A 222 0.52 16.08 -15.80
N LEU A 223 0.66 15.47 -14.63
CA LEU A 223 1.89 14.77 -14.25
C LEU A 223 2.16 13.59 -15.20
N HIS A 224 1.14 12.81 -15.51
CA HIS A 224 1.27 11.68 -16.43
C HIS A 224 1.67 12.10 -17.84
N ALA A 225 1.02 13.14 -18.39
CA ALA A 225 1.34 13.66 -19.73
C ALA A 225 2.76 14.21 -19.83
N ASN A 226 3.31 14.73 -18.72
CA ASN A 226 4.68 15.24 -18.64
C ASN A 226 5.70 14.21 -18.16
N GLY A 227 5.32 12.93 -18.08
CA GLY A 227 6.21 11.85 -17.65
C GLY A 227 6.65 11.91 -16.19
N ARG A 228 5.95 12.68 -15.35
CA ARG A 228 6.26 12.80 -13.93
C ARG A 228 5.84 11.56 -13.18
N LYS A 229 6.66 11.11 -12.21
CA LYS A 229 6.40 9.90 -11.46
C LYS A 229 5.32 10.09 -10.39
N MET A 230 4.49 9.08 -10.25
CA MET A 230 3.45 9.04 -9.23
C MET A 230 3.47 7.69 -8.51
N LEU A 231 3.52 7.75 -7.17
CA LEU A 231 3.46 6.60 -6.30
C LEU A 231 2.25 6.73 -5.38
N PHE A 232 1.49 5.67 -5.25
CA PHE A 232 0.30 5.63 -4.38
C PHE A 232 0.39 4.44 -3.45
N THR A 233 0.03 4.64 -2.18
CA THR A 233 -0.23 3.53 -1.27
C THR A 233 -1.72 3.44 -0.95
N CYS A 234 -2.20 2.24 -0.67
CA CYS A 234 -3.59 1.98 -0.33
C CYS A 234 -3.72 0.77 0.60
N ASP A 235 -4.80 0.70 1.36
CA ASP A 235 -5.10 -0.47 2.20
C ASP A 235 -5.68 -1.64 1.39
N ARG A 236 -6.18 -1.38 0.18
CA ARG A 236 -6.84 -2.34 -0.73
C ARG A 236 -6.49 -2.09 -2.18
N SER A 237 -6.81 -3.06 -3.04
CA SER A 237 -6.57 -2.95 -4.48
C SER A 237 -7.41 -1.86 -5.14
N PRO A 238 -6.99 -1.28 -6.29
CA PRO A 238 -7.82 -0.33 -7.03
C PRO A 238 -9.19 -0.87 -7.43
N ALA A 239 -9.34 -2.20 -7.54
CA ALA A 239 -10.61 -2.84 -7.87
C ALA A 239 -11.64 -2.76 -6.73
N GLU A 240 -11.16 -2.66 -5.50
CA GLU A 240 -11.97 -2.65 -4.28
C GLU A 240 -12.31 -1.23 -3.80
N LEU A 241 -11.75 -0.20 -4.42
CA LEU A 241 -12.02 1.20 -4.10
C LEU A 241 -13.43 1.59 -4.57
N LYS A 242 -14.37 1.60 -3.63
CA LYS A 242 -15.77 2.00 -3.87
C LYS A 242 -15.90 3.52 -3.90
N GLY A 243 -16.78 4.03 -4.76
CA GLY A 243 -17.12 5.47 -4.81
C GLY A 243 -16.16 6.33 -5.64
N LEU A 244 -15.13 5.74 -6.26
CA LEU A 244 -14.31 6.41 -7.26
C LEU A 244 -14.89 6.23 -8.66
N GLU A 245 -14.80 7.27 -9.48
CA GLU A 245 -15.20 7.19 -10.87
C GLU A 245 -14.29 6.23 -11.67
N ASP A 246 -14.86 5.45 -12.60
CA ASP A 246 -14.14 4.48 -13.44
C ASP A 246 -12.92 5.08 -14.15
N ARG A 247 -12.99 6.35 -14.51
CA ARG A 247 -11.88 7.06 -15.14
C ARG A 247 -10.67 7.24 -14.21
N ILE A 248 -10.87 7.35 -12.89
CA ILE A 248 -9.77 7.41 -11.90
C ILE A 248 -9.21 6.01 -11.71
N LEU A 249 -10.08 5.01 -11.52
CA LEU A 249 -9.70 3.62 -11.36
C LEU A 249 -8.88 3.09 -12.55
N SER A 250 -9.29 3.42 -13.78
CA SER A 250 -8.56 3.02 -14.99
C SER A 250 -7.15 3.61 -15.01
N ARG A 251 -6.98 4.87 -14.56
CA ARG A 251 -5.67 5.54 -14.51
C ARG A 251 -4.77 4.98 -13.42
N LEU A 252 -5.30 4.68 -12.25
CA LEU A 252 -4.52 4.03 -11.19
C LEU A 252 -3.98 2.66 -11.64
N ARG A 253 -4.69 1.98 -12.55
CA ARG A 253 -4.28 0.70 -13.14
C ARG A 253 -3.37 0.84 -14.37
N TRP A 254 -3.12 2.02 -14.86
CA TRP A 254 -2.31 2.24 -16.07
C TRP A 254 -0.86 1.79 -15.90
N GLY A 255 -0.28 1.98 -14.72
CA GLY A 255 1.06 1.59 -14.39
C GLY A 255 1.14 0.18 -13.82
N ILE A 256 1.89 0.04 -12.73
CA ILE A 256 2.01 -1.22 -12.01
C ILE A 256 1.26 -1.17 -10.69
N THR A 257 0.51 -2.22 -10.41
CA THR A 257 -0.19 -2.43 -9.14
C THR A 257 0.39 -3.66 -8.47
N LEU A 258 1.00 -3.50 -7.29
CA LEU A 258 1.62 -4.59 -6.55
C LEU A 258 1.03 -4.73 -5.15
N PRO A 259 0.73 -5.97 -4.72
CA PRO A 259 0.39 -6.25 -3.34
C PRO A 259 1.64 -6.20 -2.47
N LEU A 260 1.47 -5.72 -1.24
CA LEU A 260 2.42 -5.91 -0.16
C LEU A 260 1.75 -6.80 0.89
N GLU A 261 2.20 -8.03 0.95
CA GLU A 261 1.62 -9.06 1.81
C GLU A 261 2.09 -8.92 3.26
N GLN A 262 1.40 -9.62 4.14
CA GLN A 262 1.83 -9.72 5.54
C GLN A 262 3.19 -10.41 5.63
N PRO A 263 4.07 -9.96 6.54
CA PRO A 263 5.39 -10.56 6.68
C PRO A 263 5.29 -12.00 7.16
N ASP A 264 6.03 -12.90 6.51
CA ASP A 264 6.20 -14.27 6.99
C ASP A 264 7.01 -14.30 8.31
N ARG A 265 7.08 -15.47 8.96
CA ARG A 265 7.78 -15.61 10.24
C ARG A 265 9.24 -15.16 10.16
N THR A 266 9.94 -15.47 9.07
CA THR A 266 11.35 -15.10 8.89
C THR A 266 11.49 -13.59 8.79
N LEU A 267 10.69 -12.95 7.94
CA LEU A 267 10.69 -11.50 7.80
C LEU A 267 10.27 -10.80 9.10
N ARG A 268 9.34 -11.36 9.88
CA ARG A 268 8.99 -10.82 11.21
C ARG A 268 10.18 -10.82 12.17
N LYS A 269 10.98 -11.90 12.19
CA LYS A 269 12.24 -11.94 12.97
C LYS A 269 13.19 -10.85 12.53
N ASP A 270 13.41 -10.72 11.22
CA ASP A 270 14.31 -9.71 10.66
C ASP A 270 13.83 -8.29 10.99
N ILE A 271 12.52 -8.03 10.93
CA ILE A 271 11.92 -6.74 11.31
C ILE A 271 12.20 -6.41 12.80
N ILE A 272 12.03 -7.39 13.70
CA ILE A 272 12.35 -7.21 15.13
C ILE A 272 13.84 -6.92 15.31
N LEU A 273 14.71 -7.72 14.69
CA LEU A 273 16.16 -7.56 14.79
C LEU A 273 16.64 -6.21 14.20
N CYS A 274 16.06 -5.78 13.08
CA CYS A 274 16.34 -4.46 12.49
C CYS A 274 15.91 -3.33 13.44
N LYS A 275 14.74 -3.46 14.09
CA LYS A 275 14.29 -2.49 15.09
C LYS A 275 15.26 -2.43 16.28
N LEU A 276 15.63 -3.56 16.86
CA LEU A 276 16.54 -3.64 18.00
C LEU A 276 17.90 -3.01 17.68
N ARG A 277 18.46 -3.31 16.49
CA ARG A 277 19.71 -2.68 16.02
C ARG A 277 19.60 -1.18 15.85
N ARG A 278 18.51 -0.71 15.22
CA ARG A 278 18.26 0.73 15.03
C ARG A 278 18.12 1.47 16.35
N ASP A 279 17.41 0.89 17.29
CA ASP A 279 17.14 1.47 18.60
C ASP A 279 18.30 1.21 19.59
N LYS A 280 19.41 0.56 19.13
CA LYS A 280 20.60 0.19 19.91
C LYS A 280 20.28 -0.56 21.20
N VAL A 281 19.31 -1.48 21.11
CA VAL A 281 18.91 -2.33 22.24
C VAL A 281 19.82 -3.53 22.32
N GLU A 282 20.56 -3.64 23.43
CA GLU A 282 21.43 -4.78 23.75
C GLU A 282 20.73 -5.72 24.73
N GLY A 283 21.10 -6.99 24.71
CA GLY A 283 20.60 -7.97 25.68
C GLY A 283 19.17 -8.45 25.48
N PHE A 284 18.58 -8.23 24.29
CA PHE A 284 17.24 -8.75 23.98
C PHE A 284 17.35 -10.23 23.58
N PRO A 285 16.78 -11.19 24.36
CA PRO A 285 17.00 -12.61 24.13
C PRO A 285 16.38 -13.09 22.80
N MET A 286 17.10 -13.98 22.09
CA MET A 286 16.64 -14.52 20.82
C MET A 286 15.35 -15.36 20.96
N GLU A 287 15.17 -16.02 22.10
CA GLU A 287 13.94 -16.76 22.44
C GLU A 287 12.71 -15.85 22.46
N VAL A 288 12.87 -14.61 22.93
CA VAL A 288 11.78 -13.60 22.92
C VAL A 288 11.50 -13.13 21.50
N VAL A 289 12.54 -12.94 20.66
CA VAL A 289 12.39 -12.60 19.24
C VAL A 289 11.63 -13.70 18.51
N ASP A 290 11.98 -14.98 18.76
CA ASP A 290 11.31 -16.14 18.16
C ASP A 290 9.85 -16.24 18.57
N TYR A 291 9.57 -16.04 19.85
CA TYR A 291 8.23 -16.02 20.40
C TYR A 291 7.37 -14.90 19.80
N LEU A 292 7.89 -13.66 19.71
CA LEU A 292 7.18 -12.55 19.10
C LEU A 292 6.89 -12.80 17.62
N ALA A 293 7.86 -13.31 16.87
CA ALA A 293 7.69 -13.63 15.46
C ALA A 293 6.66 -14.76 15.21
N GLU A 294 6.42 -15.62 16.20
CA GLU A 294 5.39 -16.68 16.14
C GLU A 294 4.00 -16.14 16.47
N VAL A 295 3.88 -15.41 17.58
CA VAL A 295 2.59 -15.02 18.17
C VAL A 295 1.99 -13.80 17.48
N VAL A 296 2.82 -12.84 17.07
CA VAL A 296 2.37 -11.60 16.41
C VAL A 296 2.40 -11.80 14.91
N SER A 297 1.24 -12.12 14.33
CA SER A 297 1.14 -12.50 12.92
C SER A 297 0.69 -11.38 11.98
N GLU A 298 0.15 -10.26 12.51
CA GLU A 298 -0.63 -9.36 11.67
C GLU A 298 0.22 -8.30 10.93
N ASN A 299 1.09 -7.59 11.63
CA ASN A 299 1.84 -6.51 10.96
C ASN A 299 3.09 -6.03 11.72
N ALA A 300 3.99 -5.33 11.03
CA ALA A 300 5.23 -4.81 11.61
C ALA A 300 4.99 -3.73 12.68
N ARG A 301 3.88 -2.99 12.61
CA ARG A 301 3.54 -1.96 13.62
C ARG A 301 3.24 -2.60 14.97
N GLU A 302 2.53 -3.72 14.97
CA GLU A 302 2.27 -4.50 16.19
C GLU A 302 3.53 -5.10 16.76
N LEU A 303 4.40 -5.69 15.91
CA LEU A 303 5.72 -6.18 16.34
C LEU A 303 6.50 -5.09 17.09
N TYR A 304 6.54 -3.86 16.54
CA TYR A 304 7.21 -2.74 17.18
C TYR A 304 6.56 -2.36 18.51
N GLY A 305 5.22 -2.37 18.57
CA GLY A 305 4.46 -2.13 19.80
C GLY A 305 4.79 -3.14 20.89
N MET A 306 4.87 -4.45 20.52
CA MET A 306 5.20 -5.52 21.48
C MET A 306 6.64 -5.41 21.99
N VAL A 307 7.61 -5.16 21.11
CA VAL A 307 9.01 -4.92 21.51
C VAL A 307 9.10 -3.76 22.51
N ASN A 308 8.47 -2.62 22.19
CA ASN A 308 8.45 -1.45 23.06
C ASN A 308 7.79 -1.75 24.41
N SER A 309 6.71 -2.51 24.42
CA SER A 309 5.98 -2.87 25.65
C SER A 309 6.78 -3.80 26.57
N ILE A 310 7.51 -4.76 25.98
CA ILE A 310 8.41 -5.65 26.75
C ILE A 310 9.56 -4.82 27.35
N MET A 311 10.14 -3.91 26.56
CA MET A 311 11.18 -3.01 27.06
C MET A 311 10.68 -2.11 28.20
N ALA A 312 9.47 -1.55 28.05
CA ALA A 312 8.87 -0.73 29.10
C ALA A 312 8.57 -1.54 30.38
N GLU A 313 8.18 -2.81 30.26
CA GLU A 313 7.95 -3.69 31.41
C GLU A 313 9.26 -4.07 32.11
N SER A 314 10.36 -4.31 31.36
CA SER A 314 11.67 -4.58 31.97
C SER A 314 12.19 -3.41 32.80
N MET A 315 11.86 -2.17 32.41
CA MET A 315 12.25 -0.97 33.17
C MET A 315 11.50 -0.81 34.50
N LYS A 316 10.38 -1.51 34.70
CA LYS A 316 9.61 -1.48 35.97
C LYS A 316 10.18 -2.42 37.03
N THR A 317 10.94 -3.41 36.64
CA THR A 317 11.56 -4.40 37.53
C THR A 317 12.97 -3.94 37.88
N SER A 318 13.38 -4.17 39.13
CA SER A 318 14.76 -3.84 39.58
C SER A 318 15.82 -4.64 38.82
N ASP A 319 15.45 -5.79 38.29
CA ASP A 319 16.24 -6.59 37.36
C ASP A 319 15.79 -6.27 35.93
N THR A 320 16.59 -5.49 35.20
CA THR A 320 16.29 -5.03 33.83
C THR A 320 16.41 -6.13 32.79
N GLN A 321 16.58 -7.41 33.20
CA GLN A 321 16.70 -8.53 32.26
C GLN A 321 15.36 -8.85 31.61
N ILE A 322 15.37 -8.89 30.28
CA ILE A 322 14.23 -9.34 29.49
C ILE A 322 14.23 -10.87 29.46
N THR A 323 13.11 -11.50 29.87
CA THR A 323 12.96 -12.96 29.86
C THR A 323 11.75 -13.40 29.06
N ILE A 324 11.74 -14.69 28.69
CA ILE A 324 10.61 -15.26 27.93
C ILE A 324 9.31 -15.24 28.74
N GLU A 325 9.39 -15.46 30.07
CA GLU A 325 8.25 -15.43 30.99
C GLU A 325 7.62 -14.01 31.02
N MET A 326 8.47 -12.99 31.00
CA MET A 326 8.00 -11.59 30.89
C MET A 326 7.25 -11.38 29.58
N ALA A 327 7.81 -11.81 28.45
CA ALA A 327 7.15 -11.70 27.15
C ALA A 327 5.82 -12.46 27.11
N GLN A 328 5.77 -13.70 27.62
CA GLN A 328 4.55 -14.50 27.71
C GLN A 328 3.47 -13.90 28.60
N ARG A 329 3.84 -13.06 29.56
CA ARG A 329 2.90 -12.32 30.41
C ARG A 329 2.38 -11.03 29.76
N VAL A 330 3.25 -10.30 29.03
CA VAL A 330 2.95 -8.99 28.45
C VAL A 330 2.16 -9.11 27.15
N VAL A 331 2.62 -9.96 26.23
CA VAL A 331 2.06 -10.08 24.87
C VAL A 331 0.56 -10.42 24.85
N PRO A 332 0.06 -11.42 25.61
CA PRO A 332 -1.36 -11.74 25.58
C PRO A 332 -2.25 -10.61 26.10
N ARG A 333 -1.77 -9.78 27.02
CA ARG A 333 -2.53 -8.63 27.53
C ARG A 333 -2.79 -7.61 26.41
N ILE A 334 -1.77 -7.35 25.59
CA ILE A 334 -1.84 -6.37 24.50
C ILE A 334 -2.65 -6.93 23.32
N VAL A 335 -2.39 -8.17 22.93
CA VAL A 335 -3.15 -8.84 21.84
C VAL A 335 -4.62 -8.96 22.21
N ASN A 336 -4.95 -9.29 23.46
CA ASN A 336 -6.34 -9.36 23.92
C ASN A 336 -6.99 -7.97 24.00
N GLN A 337 -6.25 -6.90 24.36
CA GLN A 337 -6.75 -5.54 24.29
C GLN A 337 -7.04 -5.11 22.84
N ALA A 338 -6.15 -5.36 21.91
CA ALA A 338 -6.36 -5.04 20.49
C ALA A 338 -7.55 -5.81 19.87
N ARG A 339 -7.78 -7.08 20.32
CA ARG A 339 -8.94 -7.87 19.88
C ARG A 339 -10.27 -7.44 20.53
N LYS A 340 -10.21 -6.72 21.65
CA LYS A 340 -11.41 -6.24 22.37
C LYS A 340 -11.94 -4.89 21.87
N GLU A 341 -11.25 -4.24 20.96
CA GLU A 341 -11.66 -2.93 20.43
C GLU A 341 -12.67 -2.99 19.26
N LEU A 342 -13.18 -4.17 18.90
CA LEU A 342 -14.33 -4.24 18.00
C LEU A 342 -15.54 -3.59 18.68
N SER A 343 -16.04 -2.51 18.10
CA SER A 343 -17.27 -1.89 18.58
C SER A 343 -18.46 -2.81 18.29
N PHE A 344 -19.47 -2.77 19.13
CA PHE A 344 -20.69 -3.53 18.90
C PHE A 344 -21.38 -3.15 17.57
N CYS A 345 -21.30 -1.87 17.18
CA CYS A 345 -21.80 -1.39 15.89
C CYS A 345 -21.10 -2.06 14.70
N GLU A 346 -19.78 -2.22 14.72
CA GLU A 346 -19.03 -2.89 13.66
C GLU A 346 -19.42 -4.36 13.54
N ILE A 347 -19.62 -5.06 14.67
CA ILE A 347 -20.12 -6.43 14.67
C ILE A 347 -21.53 -6.50 14.07
N LEU A 348 -22.42 -5.58 14.45
CA LEU A 348 -23.77 -5.50 13.92
C LEU A 348 -23.76 -5.30 12.40
N GLU A 349 -22.98 -4.34 11.90
CA GLU A 349 -22.87 -4.04 10.48
C GLU A 349 -22.29 -5.21 9.68
N MET A 350 -21.18 -5.78 10.14
CA MET A 350 -20.51 -6.92 9.50
C MET A 350 -21.43 -8.15 9.40
N VAL A 351 -22.14 -8.49 10.48
CA VAL A 351 -23.08 -9.61 10.47
C VAL A 351 -24.27 -9.30 9.54
N CYS A 352 -24.79 -8.08 9.57
CA CYS A 352 -25.90 -7.68 8.72
C CYS A 352 -25.52 -7.73 7.23
N GLU A 353 -24.33 -7.28 6.85
CA GLU A 353 -23.83 -7.37 5.48
C GLU A 353 -23.69 -8.83 5.01
N ASN A 354 -23.13 -9.69 5.86
CA ASN A 354 -22.90 -11.09 5.53
C ASN A 354 -24.20 -11.89 5.31
N TYR A 355 -25.24 -11.55 6.08
CA TYR A 355 -26.55 -12.23 5.97
C TYR A 355 -27.56 -11.46 5.08
N GLY A 356 -27.19 -10.35 4.46
CA GLY A 356 -28.03 -9.56 3.58
C GLY A 356 -29.25 -8.94 4.29
N VAL A 357 -29.12 -8.62 5.58
CA VAL A 357 -30.18 -8.05 6.44
C VAL A 357 -29.83 -6.62 6.81
N LYS A 358 -30.79 -5.71 6.81
CA LYS A 358 -30.53 -4.33 7.23
C LYS A 358 -30.39 -4.24 8.75
N ALA A 359 -29.42 -3.50 9.26
CA ALA A 359 -29.20 -3.29 10.69
C ALA A 359 -30.46 -2.73 11.40
N LYS A 360 -31.22 -1.85 10.74
CA LYS A 360 -32.50 -1.35 11.24
C LYS A 360 -33.54 -2.45 11.50
N ASP A 361 -33.54 -3.51 10.67
CA ASP A 361 -34.46 -4.64 10.85
C ASP A 361 -34.06 -5.52 12.03
N VAL A 362 -32.74 -5.71 12.23
CA VAL A 362 -32.19 -6.44 13.37
C VAL A 362 -32.49 -5.74 14.70
N CYS A 363 -32.40 -4.41 14.73
CA CYS A 363 -32.76 -3.58 15.89
C CYS A 363 -34.29 -3.45 16.09
N SER A 364 -35.10 -3.79 15.10
CA SER A 364 -36.57 -3.68 15.15
C SER A 364 -37.21 -4.77 16.04
N LYS A 365 -38.51 -4.62 16.32
CA LYS A 365 -39.32 -5.63 17.02
C LYS A 365 -39.70 -6.83 16.14
N SER A 366 -39.19 -6.94 14.91
CA SER A 366 -39.49 -8.03 13.99
C SER A 366 -39.13 -9.40 14.55
N ARG A 367 -40.03 -10.39 14.41
CA ARG A 367 -39.87 -11.79 14.81
C ARG A 367 -39.66 -12.74 13.62
N LYS A 368 -39.43 -12.20 12.39
CA LYS A 368 -39.15 -13.05 11.21
C LYS A 368 -37.94 -13.93 11.49
N GLY A 369 -37.99 -15.20 11.13
CA GLY A 369 -37.01 -16.22 11.50
C GLY A 369 -35.56 -15.85 11.13
N ASN A 370 -35.32 -15.37 9.89
CA ASN A 370 -34.01 -14.93 9.44
C ASN A 370 -33.45 -13.75 10.26
N ILE A 371 -34.28 -12.73 10.54
CA ILE A 371 -33.88 -11.57 11.35
C ILE A 371 -33.61 -11.97 12.82
N ALA A 372 -34.41 -12.89 13.35
CA ALA A 372 -34.23 -13.40 14.70
C ALA A 372 -32.91 -14.19 14.83
N SER A 373 -32.56 -15.02 13.84
CA SER A 373 -31.29 -15.76 13.81
C SER A 373 -30.10 -14.82 13.73
N VAL A 374 -30.12 -13.83 12.84
CA VAL A 374 -29.05 -12.80 12.73
C VAL A 374 -28.89 -12.05 14.05
N ARG A 375 -30.00 -11.69 14.70
CA ARG A 375 -29.97 -11.03 16.01
C ARG A 375 -29.33 -11.89 17.10
N HIS A 376 -29.58 -13.20 17.13
CA HIS A 376 -28.93 -14.10 18.08
C HIS A 376 -27.42 -14.16 17.85
N ILE A 377 -26.99 -14.20 16.60
CA ILE A 377 -25.55 -14.19 16.23
C ILE A 377 -24.90 -12.88 16.67
N VAL A 378 -25.54 -11.72 16.40
CA VAL A 378 -25.03 -10.40 16.83
C VAL A 378 -24.91 -10.34 18.36
N CYS A 379 -25.90 -10.83 19.11
CA CYS A 379 -25.84 -10.89 20.57
C CYS A 379 -24.65 -11.72 21.06
N TYR A 380 -24.45 -12.90 20.47
CA TYR A 380 -23.39 -13.81 20.86
C TYR A 380 -21.99 -13.23 20.55
N LEU A 381 -21.79 -12.71 19.33
CA LEU A 381 -20.54 -12.11 18.94
C LEU A 381 -20.25 -10.82 19.72
N GLY A 382 -21.26 -10.00 19.97
CA GLY A 382 -21.15 -8.79 20.79
C GLY A 382 -20.71 -9.12 22.22
N GLN A 383 -21.28 -10.15 22.85
CA GLN A 383 -20.86 -10.59 24.17
C GLN A 383 -19.44 -11.16 24.19
N LYS A 384 -19.05 -11.90 23.14
CA LYS A 384 -17.79 -12.62 23.10
C LYS A 384 -16.59 -11.75 22.71
N PHE A 385 -16.80 -10.77 21.84
CA PHE A 385 -15.73 -10.00 21.21
C PHE A 385 -15.72 -8.52 21.58
N THR A 386 -16.68 -8.05 22.41
CA THR A 386 -16.68 -6.67 22.94
C THR A 386 -16.75 -6.66 24.47
N GLU A 387 -16.35 -5.55 25.09
CA GLU A 387 -16.50 -5.33 26.53
C GLU A 387 -17.91 -4.77 26.91
N VAL A 388 -18.81 -4.72 25.95
CA VAL A 388 -20.14 -4.13 26.12
C VAL A 388 -21.00 -5.03 27.01
N SER A 389 -21.60 -4.48 28.05
CA SER A 389 -22.49 -5.25 28.93
C SER A 389 -23.74 -5.74 28.20
N LEU A 390 -24.29 -6.88 28.61
CA LEU A 390 -25.54 -7.43 28.05
C LEU A 390 -26.69 -6.40 28.06
N SER A 391 -26.74 -5.55 29.07
CA SER A 391 -27.73 -4.47 29.19
C SER A 391 -27.52 -3.39 28.13
N GLN A 392 -26.28 -3.10 27.76
CA GLN A 392 -25.96 -2.14 26.73
C GLN A 392 -26.21 -2.72 25.34
N ILE A 393 -25.85 -3.98 25.07
CA ILE A 393 -26.21 -4.71 23.86
C ILE A 393 -27.72 -4.70 23.65
N GLY A 394 -28.50 -4.92 24.75
CA GLY A 394 -29.94 -4.86 24.72
C GLY A 394 -30.49 -3.49 24.31
N ARG A 395 -29.90 -2.40 24.82
CA ARG A 395 -30.25 -1.02 24.44
C ARG A 395 -30.01 -0.75 22.97
N GLU A 396 -28.83 -1.11 22.45
CA GLU A 396 -28.45 -0.91 21.04
C GLU A 396 -29.27 -1.76 20.07
N LEU A 397 -29.75 -2.92 20.48
CA LEU A 397 -30.65 -3.78 19.72
C LEU A 397 -32.14 -3.45 19.87
N GLY A 398 -32.46 -2.19 20.14
CA GLY A 398 -33.84 -1.69 20.18
C GLY A 398 -34.52 -1.83 21.54
N GLY A 399 -33.78 -1.70 22.64
CA GLY A 399 -34.30 -1.67 24.01
C GLY A 399 -34.77 -3.01 24.55
N ARG A 400 -33.96 -4.05 24.35
CA ARG A 400 -34.23 -5.41 24.84
C ARG A 400 -33.61 -5.65 26.20
N ASP A 401 -34.29 -6.45 27.02
CA ASP A 401 -33.79 -6.82 28.34
C ASP A 401 -32.56 -7.72 28.27
N HIS A 402 -31.66 -7.60 29.26
CA HIS A 402 -30.45 -8.39 29.37
C HIS A 402 -30.72 -9.91 29.39
N SER A 403 -31.85 -10.33 29.95
CA SER A 403 -32.31 -11.73 29.94
C SER A 403 -32.58 -12.27 28.55
N THR A 404 -33.15 -11.42 27.66
CA THR A 404 -33.38 -11.75 26.26
C THR A 404 -32.07 -11.88 25.49
N ILE A 405 -31.09 -11.03 25.77
CA ILE A 405 -29.76 -11.12 25.17
C ILE A 405 -29.03 -12.38 25.62
N LEU A 406 -29.05 -12.66 26.94
CA LEU A 406 -28.46 -13.88 27.49
C LEU A 406 -29.07 -15.16 26.88
N HIS A 407 -30.42 -15.19 26.73
CA HIS A 407 -31.08 -16.30 26.06
C HIS A 407 -30.67 -16.45 24.60
N SER A 408 -30.48 -15.32 23.89
CA SER A 408 -30.01 -15.31 22.51
C SER A 408 -28.60 -15.88 22.38
N CYS A 409 -27.68 -15.54 23.29
CA CYS A 409 -26.33 -16.07 23.33
C CYS A 409 -26.30 -17.59 23.57
N LYS A 410 -27.03 -18.07 24.59
CA LYS A 410 -27.15 -19.51 24.89
C LYS A 410 -27.75 -20.33 23.74
N LYS A 411 -28.54 -19.72 22.87
CA LYS A 411 -29.14 -20.39 21.71
C LYS A 411 -28.15 -20.64 20.59
N ILE A 412 -27.09 -19.83 20.48
CA ILE A 412 -26.01 -20.00 19.49
C ILE A 412 -24.93 -20.96 20.03
N GLU A 413 -24.74 -21.01 21.35
CA GLU A 413 -23.78 -21.93 21.99
C GLU A 413 -24.19 -23.41 21.96
N ARG A 414 -25.49 -23.69 21.75
CA ARG A 414 -26.02 -25.05 21.58
C ARG A 414 -25.99 -25.48 20.11
#